data_8937bb5a6b152e68ef74cc8c88a5d273
#
_entry.id   8937bb5a6b152e68ef74cc8c88a5d273
#
_cell.length_a   1.000
_cell.length_b   1.000
_cell.length_c   1.000
_cell.angle_alpha   90.00
_cell.angle_beta   90.00
_cell.angle_gamma   90.00
#
_symmetry.space_group_name_H-M   'P 1'
#
loop_
_entity.id
_entity.type
_entity.pdbx_description
1 polymer ?
#
loop_
_entity_poly.entity_id
_entity_poly.type
_entity_poly.pdbx_seq_one_letter_code
_entity_poly.pdbx_strand_id
1 'polypeptide(L)'
;MNWSPPRRAYLKGTALAGLLGTAGCLSTVDGSAPQTEAQSTTTESPPATDTQPPSTTPVQSADSWLADANGYDGTPKRFGAGVQPTISVGEPVDSGIAFAPAVIHVRPMTNVRWDWTGHGGEHNVVSVDGTFDSGNANGQAGTGYHYIFEETGVYPFFSAPRREDGMKGAVIVEEVPSTDYPEVDEWVARAPNFTGTVVDHTNVDTTTVRVGAPDSKNQFVFSPPVMKVSTGTSIEWQWAANSPHSVAFESHDIGTDDVISTSGVQFTHTFEKSGTYRYRCGPHETLGMRGAIIVE
;
A
#
# COMPACT_ATOMS: atom_id res chain seq x y z
N MET A 1 -24.22 28.63 -19.30
CA MET A 1 -25.05 27.43 -19.19
C MET A 1 -24.47 26.59 -18.03
N ASN A 2 -25.14 26.67 -16.87
CA ASN A 2 -24.71 25.97 -15.66
C ASN A 2 -25.20 24.54 -15.70
N TRP A 3 -24.32 23.58 -15.64
CA TRP A 3 -24.67 22.18 -15.48
C TRP A 3 -24.25 21.70 -14.08
N SER A 4 -25.26 21.34 -13.27
CA SER A 4 -25.04 20.74 -11.96
C SER A 4 -25.44 19.26 -12.01
N PRO A 5 -24.62 18.31 -11.52
CA PRO A 5 -24.98 16.90 -11.49
C PRO A 5 -25.89 16.57 -10.28
N PRO A 6 -26.80 15.58 -10.37
CA PRO A 6 -27.75 15.24 -9.33
C PRO A 6 -27.09 14.43 -8.19
N ARG A 7 -27.47 14.79 -6.95
CA ARG A 7 -27.15 14.06 -5.73
C ARG A 7 -27.92 12.74 -5.66
N ARG A 8 -27.23 11.63 -5.54
CA ARG A 8 -27.86 10.33 -5.23
C ARG A 8 -28.23 10.27 -3.75
N ALA A 9 -29.53 10.13 -3.48
CA ALA A 9 -30.07 9.88 -2.17
C ALA A 9 -29.95 8.39 -1.81
N TYR A 10 -29.41 8.10 -0.62
CA TYR A 10 -29.43 6.77 -0.02
C TYR A 10 -30.78 6.55 0.66
N LEU A 11 -31.54 5.56 0.20
CA LEU A 11 -32.77 5.08 0.84
C LEU A 11 -32.40 4.10 1.96
N LYS A 12 -32.71 4.45 3.20
CA LYS A 12 -32.71 3.54 4.35
C LYS A 12 -34.00 2.71 4.31
N GLY A 13 -33.89 1.41 4.11
CA GLY A 13 -34.98 0.46 4.22
C GLY A 13 -35.23 0.10 5.69
N THR A 14 -36.39 0.45 6.22
CA THR A 14 -36.92 -0.04 7.49
C THR A 14 -37.72 -1.32 7.25
N ALA A 15 -37.37 -2.39 7.99
CA ALA A 15 -38.16 -3.62 8.03
C ALA A 15 -39.33 -3.48 8.99
N LEU A 16 -40.55 -3.76 8.50
CA LEU A 16 -41.78 -3.85 9.30
C LEU A 16 -42.08 -5.33 9.58
N ALA A 17 -42.27 -5.65 10.86
CA ALA A 17 -42.79 -6.92 11.33
C ALA A 17 -44.32 -6.96 11.17
N GLY A 18 -44.83 -8.09 10.68
CA GLY A 18 -46.26 -8.39 10.61
C GLY A 18 -46.59 -9.74 11.22
N LEU A 19 -47.29 -9.72 12.35
CA LEU A 19 -47.97 -10.84 13.00
C LEU A 19 -49.36 -11.02 12.40
N LEU A 20 -49.81 -12.27 12.28
CA LEU A 20 -51.20 -12.81 12.35
C LEU A 20 -51.13 -14.28 11.94
N GLY A 21 -51.48 -15.37 12.71
CA GLY A 21 -52.61 -15.60 13.54
C GLY A 21 -53.72 -16.37 12.84
N THR A 22 -53.92 -17.68 13.13
CA THR A 22 -55.18 -18.44 13.23
C THR A 22 -54.86 -19.92 13.42
N ALA A 23 -55.19 -20.52 14.41
CA ALA A 23 -56.26 -21.27 15.06
C ALA A 23 -56.81 -22.51 14.27
N GLY A 24 -56.79 -23.68 14.96
CA GLY A 24 -57.81 -24.72 14.83
C GLY A 24 -57.26 -26.09 14.48
N CYS A 25 -57.37 -27.16 15.18
CA CYS A 25 -58.45 -27.92 15.74
C CYS A 25 -57.93 -29.13 16.55
N LEU A 26 -58.67 -29.44 17.57
CA LEU A 26 -58.59 -30.64 18.41
C LEU A 26 -58.76 -31.95 17.64
N SER A 27 -58.08 -33.01 18.05
CA SER A 27 -58.61 -34.39 18.12
C SER A 27 -57.90 -35.15 19.23
N THR A 28 -58.65 -35.53 20.22
CA THR A 28 -58.35 -36.43 21.30
C THR A 28 -58.35 -37.89 20.82
N VAL A 29 -57.37 -38.70 21.18
CA VAL A 29 -57.54 -40.16 21.39
C VAL A 29 -56.61 -40.62 22.53
N ASP A 30 -57.26 -41.32 23.42
CA ASP A 30 -56.80 -41.97 24.64
C ASP A 30 -55.91 -43.20 24.34
N GLY A 31 -54.99 -43.55 25.25
CA GLY A 31 -54.31 -44.85 25.16
C GLY A 31 -53.02 -45.00 25.94
N SER A 32 -53.16 -45.39 27.22
CA SER A 32 -52.25 -46.23 28.01
C SER A 32 -50.72 -46.14 27.87
N ALA A 33 -50.09 -45.84 28.99
CA ALA A 33 -48.67 -46.02 29.25
C ALA A 33 -48.21 -47.48 29.28
N PRO A 34 -46.94 -47.77 29.04
CA PRO A 34 -46.12 -48.27 30.12
C PRO A 34 -44.80 -47.49 30.32
N GLN A 35 -44.42 -47.43 31.55
CA GLN A 35 -43.17 -46.89 32.07
C GLN A 35 -41.99 -47.70 31.53
N THR A 36 -40.97 -47.02 31.05
CA THR A 36 -39.62 -47.58 30.89
C THR A 36 -38.60 -46.54 31.33
N GLU A 37 -37.69 -47.00 32.11
CA GLU A 37 -36.63 -46.35 32.85
C GLU A 37 -35.89 -45.21 32.15
N ALA A 38 -35.62 -44.19 32.96
CA ALA A 38 -34.72 -43.10 32.63
C ALA A 38 -33.26 -43.59 32.45
N GLN A 39 -32.79 -43.65 31.22
CA GLN A 39 -31.35 -43.66 30.96
C GLN A 39 -30.87 -42.22 30.83
N SER A 40 -30.08 -41.78 31.80
CA SER A 40 -29.31 -40.55 31.74
C SER A 40 -28.28 -40.66 30.62
N THR A 41 -28.55 -40.08 29.48
CA THR A 41 -27.52 -39.85 28.48
C THR A 41 -26.80 -38.57 28.87
N THR A 42 -25.61 -38.73 29.42
CA THR A 42 -24.61 -37.65 29.57
C THR A 42 -24.28 -37.16 28.16
N THR A 43 -24.78 -35.99 27.79
CA THR A 43 -24.37 -35.31 26.58
C THR A 43 -22.97 -34.78 26.80
N GLU A 44 -22.01 -35.52 26.32
CA GLU A 44 -20.61 -35.10 26.23
C GLU A 44 -20.55 -33.92 25.26
N SER A 45 -20.22 -32.71 25.75
CA SER A 45 -19.90 -31.55 24.93
C SER A 45 -18.73 -31.90 24.02
N PRO A 46 -18.79 -31.54 22.71
CA PRO A 46 -17.63 -31.73 21.84
C PRO A 46 -16.45 -30.92 22.41
N PRO A 47 -15.23 -31.47 22.31
CA PRO A 47 -14.04 -30.78 22.81
C PRO A 47 -13.92 -29.41 22.12
N ALA A 48 -13.72 -28.39 22.95
CA ALA A 48 -13.36 -27.06 22.46
C ALA A 48 -12.16 -27.20 21.51
N THR A 49 -12.36 -26.85 20.25
CA THR A 49 -11.26 -26.72 19.32
C THR A 49 -10.38 -25.60 19.86
N ASP A 50 -9.25 -26.02 20.41
CA ASP A 50 -8.18 -25.12 20.84
C ASP A 50 -7.69 -24.41 19.57
N THR A 51 -8.23 -23.21 19.32
CA THR A 51 -7.72 -22.33 18.26
C THR A 51 -6.40 -21.78 18.77
N GLN A 52 -5.36 -22.59 18.62
CA GLN A 52 -3.99 -22.16 18.81
C GLN A 52 -3.76 -20.98 17.87
N PRO A 53 -3.31 -19.82 18.37
CA PRO A 53 -2.94 -18.72 17.48
C PRO A 53 -1.89 -19.24 16.50
N PRO A 54 -1.89 -18.77 15.23
CA PRO A 54 -0.96 -19.25 14.24
C PRO A 54 0.45 -19.16 14.80
N SER A 55 1.12 -20.30 14.85
CA SER A 55 2.53 -20.37 15.24
C SER A 55 3.28 -19.40 14.34
N THR A 56 3.81 -18.33 14.93
CA THR A 56 4.80 -17.49 14.28
C THR A 56 6.03 -18.35 14.06
N THR A 57 6.05 -19.08 12.96
CA THR A 57 7.30 -19.62 12.41
C THR A 57 8.24 -18.44 12.27
N PRO A 58 9.49 -18.48 12.80
CA PRO A 58 10.41 -17.38 12.64
C PRO A 58 10.51 -17.11 11.14
N VAL A 59 10.07 -15.91 10.74
CA VAL A 59 10.22 -15.43 9.37
C VAL A 59 11.71 -15.53 9.08
N GLN A 60 12.10 -16.46 8.20
CA GLN A 60 13.42 -16.41 7.59
C GLN A 60 13.63 -14.97 7.20
N SER A 61 14.72 -14.35 7.63
CA SER A 61 14.95 -12.94 7.32
C SER A 61 14.66 -12.74 5.82
N ALA A 62 13.94 -11.69 5.45
CA ALA A 62 13.59 -11.44 4.06
C ALA A 62 14.81 -11.62 3.13
N ASP A 63 15.99 -11.27 3.63
CA ASP A 63 17.26 -11.40 2.92
C ASP A 63 17.61 -12.86 2.56
N SER A 64 17.42 -13.81 3.47
CA SER A 64 17.71 -15.23 3.16
C SER A 64 16.70 -15.83 2.18
N TRP A 65 15.44 -15.39 2.22
CA TRP A 65 14.40 -15.80 1.26
C TRP A 65 14.68 -15.26 -0.14
N LEU A 66 15.19 -14.05 -0.24
CA LEU A 66 15.41 -13.32 -1.47
C LEU A 66 16.81 -13.48 -2.06
N ALA A 67 17.70 -14.23 -1.40
CA ALA A 67 19.09 -14.37 -1.82
C ALA A 67 19.25 -14.93 -3.24
N ASP A 68 18.31 -15.75 -3.70
CA ASP A 68 18.25 -16.35 -5.03
C ASP A 68 17.01 -15.89 -5.84
N ALA A 69 16.39 -14.77 -5.47
CA ALA A 69 15.24 -14.24 -6.17
C ALA A 69 15.67 -13.56 -7.48
N ASN A 70 15.10 -13.99 -8.59
CA ASN A 70 15.34 -13.39 -9.90
C ASN A 70 14.92 -11.92 -9.93
N GLY A 71 15.78 -11.06 -10.50
CA GLY A 71 15.51 -9.64 -10.67
C GLY A 71 15.51 -8.82 -9.39
N TYR A 72 15.91 -9.38 -8.24
CA TYR A 72 16.09 -8.63 -7.01
C TYR A 72 17.53 -8.18 -6.85
N ASP A 73 17.73 -6.88 -6.65
CA ASP A 73 19.04 -6.24 -6.55
C ASP A 73 19.38 -5.75 -5.12
N GLY A 74 18.65 -6.26 -4.13
CA GLY A 74 18.82 -5.88 -2.73
C GLY A 74 18.04 -4.63 -2.31
N THR A 75 17.25 -4.03 -3.23
CA THR A 75 16.50 -2.81 -2.90
C THR A 75 15.01 -2.98 -3.16
N PRO A 76 14.14 -2.93 -2.13
CA PRO A 76 12.70 -2.93 -2.32
C PRO A 76 12.23 -1.66 -3.04
N LYS A 77 11.28 -1.80 -3.96
CA LYS A 77 10.61 -0.64 -4.55
C LYS A 77 9.53 -0.13 -3.59
N ARG A 78 9.67 1.12 -3.15
CA ARG A 78 8.72 1.75 -2.20
C ARG A 78 7.55 2.38 -2.94
N PHE A 79 6.36 2.24 -2.34
CA PHE A 79 5.12 2.86 -2.79
C PHE A 79 4.47 3.62 -1.64
N GLY A 80 3.99 4.84 -1.93
CA GLY A 80 3.27 5.66 -0.97
C GLY A 80 1.81 5.24 -0.79
N ALA A 81 1.16 5.78 0.22
CA ALA A 81 -0.26 5.53 0.46
C ALA A 81 -1.14 6.01 -0.72
N GLY A 82 -2.19 5.23 -1.02
CA GLY A 82 -3.13 5.55 -2.10
C GLY A 82 -2.59 5.30 -3.52
N VAL A 83 -1.39 4.74 -3.66
CA VAL A 83 -0.87 4.20 -4.92
C VAL A 83 -1.16 2.70 -4.94
N GLN A 84 -1.73 2.18 -6.03
CA GLN A 84 -1.87 0.74 -6.23
C GLN A 84 -0.60 0.18 -6.88
N PRO A 85 0.25 -0.53 -6.13
CA PRO A 85 1.41 -1.19 -6.71
C PRO A 85 0.99 -2.30 -7.66
N THR A 86 1.70 -2.42 -8.78
CA THR A 86 1.56 -3.54 -9.71
C THR A 86 2.86 -4.29 -9.81
N ILE A 87 2.79 -5.61 -9.70
CA ILE A 87 3.90 -6.55 -9.87
C ILE A 87 3.64 -7.35 -11.14
N SER A 88 4.53 -7.25 -12.12
CA SER A 88 4.48 -8.09 -13.32
C SER A 88 4.81 -9.54 -12.95
N VAL A 89 4.04 -10.50 -13.47
CA VAL A 89 4.21 -11.94 -13.28
C VAL A 89 4.74 -12.54 -14.58
N GLY A 90 5.91 -13.17 -14.51
CA GLY A 90 6.54 -13.73 -15.70
C GLY A 90 7.40 -12.71 -16.46
N GLU A 91 8.03 -11.76 -15.77
CA GLU A 91 8.93 -10.81 -16.41
C GLU A 91 10.28 -11.45 -16.74
N PRO A 92 10.73 -11.42 -18.01
CA PRO A 92 12.07 -11.87 -18.36
C PRO A 92 13.13 -10.90 -17.83
N VAL A 93 14.10 -11.43 -17.09
CA VAL A 93 15.27 -10.71 -16.57
C VAL A 93 16.54 -11.52 -16.83
N ASP A 94 17.72 -10.93 -16.63
CA ASP A 94 19.01 -11.62 -16.91
C ASP A 94 19.18 -12.92 -16.11
N SER A 95 18.64 -12.99 -14.89
CA SER A 95 18.69 -14.16 -14.02
C SER A 95 17.60 -15.21 -14.28
N GLY A 96 16.65 -14.95 -15.19
CA GLY A 96 15.56 -15.88 -15.51
C GLY A 96 14.21 -15.22 -15.62
N ILE A 97 13.16 -15.92 -15.20
CA ILE A 97 11.79 -15.39 -15.13
C ILE A 97 11.50 -14.90 -13.70
N ALA A 98 10.93 -13.72 -13.58
CA ALA A 98 10.81 -13.01 -12.30
C ALA A 98 9.39 -12.47 -12.04
N PHE A 99 9.17 -12.08 -10.79
CA PHE A 99 8.23 -11.02 -10.43
C PHE A 99 8.94 -9.67 -10.56
N ALA A 100 8.31 -8.67 -11.16
CA ALA A 100 8.92 -7.36 -11.34
C ALA A 100 7.97 -6.21 -10.92
N PRO A 101 8.33 -5.45 -9.88
CA PRO A 101 9.49 -5.63 -9.01
C PRO A 101 9.36 -6.89 -8.12
N ALA A 102 10.49 -7.55 -7.84
CA ALA A 102 10.49 -8.75 -6.99
C ALA A 102 10.13 -8.43 -5.54
N VAL A 103 10.52 -7.26 -5.03
CA VAL A 103 10.22 -6.82 -3.68
C VAL A 103 9.62 -5.42 -3.69
N ILE A 104 8.51 -5.28 -2.98
CA ILE A 104 7.86 -3.98 -2.78
C ILE A 104 7.73 -3.67 -1.30
N HIS A 105 7.81 -2.37 -0.99
CA HIS A 105 7.55 -1.84 0.33
C HIS A 105 6.30 -0.97 0.28
N VAL A 106 5.31 -1.30 1.07
CA VAL A 106 3.98 -0.68 1.09
C VAL A 106 3.52 -0.39 2.52
N ARG A 107 2.41 0.29 2.65
CA ARG A 107 1.74 0.58 3.92
C ARG A 107 0.58 -0.39 4.16
N PRO A 108 0.11 -0.53 5.41
CA PRO A 108 -1.15 -1.21 5.68
C PRO A 108 -2.29 -0.68 4.82
N MET A 109 -3.29 -1.52 4.58
CA MET A 109 -4.44 -1.26 3.70
C MET A 109 -4.09 -1.03 2.23
N THR A 110 -2.88 -1.38 1.79
CA THR A 110 -2.49 -1.30 0.38
C THR A 110 -3.03 -2.49 -0.40
N ASN A 111 -3.76 -2.18 -1.48
CA ASN A 111 -4.18 -3.18 -2.47
C ASN A 111 -3.06 -3.37 -3.50
N VAL A 112 -2.36 -4.49 -3.42
CA VAL A 112 -1.30 -4.87 -4.38
C VAL A 112 -1.92 -5.68 -5.51
N ARG A 113 -1.52 -5.40 -6.74
CA ARG A 113 -1.95 -6.11 -7.93
C ARG A 113 -0.79 -6.87 -8.56
N TRP A 114 -1.05 -8.10 -9.01
CA TRP A 114 -0.17 -8.90 -9.84
C TRP A 114 -0.78 -9.05 -11.23
N ASP A 115 -0.01 -8.71 -12.28
CA ASP A 115 -0.44 -8.76 -13.68
C ASP A 115 0.46 -9.71 -14.47
N TRP A 116 -0.14 -10.73 -15.13
CA TRP A 116 0.58 -11.69 -15.95
C TRP A 116 1.00 -11.07 -17.27
N THR A 117 2.30 -11.17 -17.57
CA THR A 117 2.90 -10.69 -18.83
C THR A 117 2.65 -11.64 -20.01
N GLY A 118 2.39 -12.92 -19.73
CA GLY A 118 2.28 -13.98 -20.72
C GLY A 118 3.61 -14.63 -21.08
N HIS A 119 4.72 -14.23 -20.45
CA HIS A 119 6.03 -14.82 -20.69
C HIS A 119 6.39 -15.88 -19.64
N GLY A 120 7.36 -16.73 -19.98
CA GLY A 120 7.97 -17.69 -19.07
C GLY A 120 7.13 -18.94 -18.77
N GLY A 121 5.97 -19.09 -19.38
CA GLY A 121 5.06 -20.22 -19.18
C GLY A 121 3.95 -19.94 -18.16
N GLU A 122 3.54 -20.95 -17.42
CA GLU A 122 2.46 -20.84 -16.43
C GLU A 122 3.02 -20.42 -15.06
N HIS A 123 2.33 -19.49 -14.41
CA HIS A 123 2.70 -18.93 -13.10
C HIS A 123 1.48 -18.78 -12.21
N ASN A 124 1.71 -18.82 -10.92
CA ASN A 124 0.78 -18.36 -9.90
C ASN A 124 1.52 -17.49 -8.86
N VAL A 125 0.76 -16.96 -7.91
CA VAL A 125 1.27 -16.16 -6.80
C VAL A 125 0.80 -16.81 -5.52
N VAL A 126 1.71 -17.40 -4.75
CA VAL A 126 1.39 -18.13 -3.51
C VAL A 126 2.27 -17.61 -2.39
N SER A 127 1.67 -17.17 -1.28
CA SER A 127 2.43 -16.79 -0.08
C SER A 127 3.02 -18.01 0.60
N VAL A 128 4.17 -17.83 1.24
CA VAL A 128 4.87 -18.95 1.93
C VAL A 128 4.07 -19.47 3.11
N ASP A 129 3.34 -18.59 3.78
CA ASP A 129 2.53 -18.88 4.97
C ASP A 129 1.05 -19.23 4.65
N GLY A 130 0.65 -19.17 3.38
CA GLY A 130 -0.72 -19.43 2.95
C GLY A 130 -1.67 -18.24 3.11
N THR A 131 -1.18 -17.06 3.44
CA THR A 131 -2.01 -15.84 3.62
C THR A 131 -2.77 -15.47 2.34
N PHE A 132 -2.16 -15.68 1.16
CA PHE A 132 -2.80 -15.45 -0.13
C PHE A 132 -2.35 -16.45 -1.20
N ASP A 133 -3.26 -16.74 -2.15
CA ASP A 133 -3.03 -17.66 -3.25
C ASP A 133 -3.87 -17.22 -4.46
N SER A 134 -3.26 -17.05 -5.61
CA SER A 134 -3.94 -16.74 -6.87
C SER A 134 -4.60 -17.95 -7.54
N GLY A 135 -4.48 -19.14 -6.96
CA GLY A 135 -5.02 -20.38 -7.47
C GLY A 135 -4.09 -21.11 -8.46
N ASN A 136 -4.67 -21.79 -9.42
CA ASN A 136 -3.94 -22.57 -10.42
C ASN A 136 -3.00 -21.69 -11.26
N ALA A 137 -1.84 -22.24 -11.58
CA ALA A 137 -0.91 -21.58 -12.48
C ALA A 137 -1.53 -21.37 -13.88
N ASN A 138 -1.24 -20.22 -14.46
CA ASN A 138 -1.71 -19.85 -15.78
C ASN A 138 -0.68 -18.96 -16.51
N GLY A 139 -0.69 -19.00 -17.85
CA GLY A 139 0.26 -18.24 -18.69
C GLY A 139 -0.40 -17.12 -19.51
N GLN A 140 -1.67 -16.77 -19.26
CA GLN A 140 -2.39 -15.83 -20.09
C GLN A 140 -2.04 -14.38 -19.71
N ALA A 141 -1.50 -13.61 -20.68
CA ALA A 141 -1.28 -12.19 -20.53
C ALA A 141 -2.56 -11.44 -20.16
N GLY A 142 -2.45 -10.46 -19.26
CA GLY A 142 -3.57 -9.65 -18.78
C GLY A 142 -4.41 -10.31 -17.68
N THR A 143 -4.09 -11.56 -17.27
CA THR A 143 -4.64 -12.10 -16.01
C THR A 143 -4.18 -11.23 -14.86
N GLY A 144 -5.07 -10.94 -13.90
CA GLY A 144 -4.78 -10.13 -12.73
C GLY A 144 -5.21 -10.84 -11.45
N TYR A 145 -4.42 -10.67 -10.42
CA TYR A 145 -4.72 -11.04 -9.04
C TYR A 145 -4.46 -9.87 -8.12
N HIS A 146 -5.23 -9.70 -7.05
CA HIS A 146 -4.96 -8.66 -6.05
C HIS A 146 -5.25 -9.15 -4.64
N TYR A 147 -4.48 -8.55 -3.71
CA TYR A 147 -4.62 -8.79 -2.29
C TYR A 147 -4.41 -7.48 -1.51
N ILE A 148 -5.23 -7.28 -0.46
CA ILE A 148 -5.12 -6.11 0.43
C ILE A 148 -4.33 -6.54 1.68
N PHE A 149 -3.21 -5.87 1.92
CA PHE A 149 -2.37 -6.09 3.09
C PHE A 149 -2.83 -5.19 4.23
N GLU A 150 -3.51 -5.76 5.22
CA GLU A 150 -4.08 -5.02 6.34
C GLU A 150 -3.07 -4.83 7.47
N GLU A 151 -2.23 -5.82 7.73
CA GLU A 151 -1.31 -5.87 8.86
C GLU A 151 0.14 -5.64 8.42
N THR A 152 0.95 -5.05 9.34
CA THR A 152 2.40 -4.94 9.14
C THR A 152 3.06 -6.30 9.15
N GLY A 153 4.10 -6.46 8.34
CA GLY A 153 4.82 -7.73 8.25
C GLY A 153 5.61 -7.88 6.96
N VAL A 154 6.28 -9.02 6.85
CA VAL A 154 6.96 -9.45 5.63
C VAL A 154 6.19 -10.65 5.08
N TYR A 155 5.73 -10.53 3.84
CA TYR A 155 4.92 -11.53 3.15
C TYR A 155 5.69 -12.08 1.96
N PRO A 156 6.52 -13.12 2.16
CA PRO A 156 7.23 -13.76 1.09
C PRO A 156 6.27 -14.59 0.22
N PHE A 157 6.50 -14.56 -1.09
CA PHE A 157 5.67 -15.29 -2.05
C PHE A 157 6.53 -15.87 -3.19
N PHE A 158 5.95 -16.79 -3.95
CA PHE A 158 6.62 -17.48 -5.05
C PHE A 158 5.61 -17.90 -6.14
N SER A 159 6.14 -18.25 -7.31
CA SER A 159 5.40 -18.99 -8.32
C SER A 159 5.67 -20.48 -8.14
N ALA A 160 4.65 -21.29 -7.84
CA ALA A 160 4.84 -22.73 -7.54
C ALA A 160 5.58 -23.48 -8.65
N PRO A 161 5.26 -23.28 -9.97
CA PRO A 161 5.98 -23.95 -11.04
C PRO A 161 7.45 -23.52 -11.20
N ARG A 162 7.84 -22.36 -10.66
CA ARG A 162 9.16 -21.74 -10.86
C ARG A 162 9.88 -21.38 -9.57
N ARG A 163 9.44 -21.94 -8.44
CA ARG A 163 10.02 -21.65 -7.13
C ARG A 163 11.50 -21.98 -7.06
N GLU A 164 11.87 -23.16 -7.55
CA GLU A 164 13.26 -23.65 -7.57
C GLU A 164 14.13 -22.89 -8.58
N ASP A 165 13.51 -22.29 -9.60
CA ASP A 165 14.17 -21.44 -10.59
C ASP A 165 14.34 -19.99 -10.12
N GLY A 166 14.07 -19.68 -8.85
CA GLY A 166 14.23 -18.34 -8.26
C GLY A 166 13.09 -17.35 -8.55
N MET A 167 11.93 -17.79 -9.04
CA MET A 167 10.77 -16.91 -9.19
C MET A 167 10.08 -16.67 -7.84
N LYS A 168 10.66 -15.77 -7.06
CA LYS A 168 10.30 -15.43 -5.68
C LYS A 168 10.19 -13.92 -5.50
N GLY A 169 9.45 -13.49 -4.49
CA GLY A 169 9.32 -12.08 -4.11
C GLY A 169 8.89 -11.90 -2.67
N ALA A 170 8.72 -10.65 -2.28
CA ALA A 170 8.16 -10.30 -0.98
C ALA A 170 7.40 -8.97 -1.05
N VAL A 171 6.32 -8.89 -0.26
CA VAL A 171 5.68 -7.62 0.09
C VAL A 171 6.06 -7.30 1.53
N ILE A 172 6.69 -6.15 1.75
CA ILE A 172 7.03 -5.62 3.06
C ILE A 172 6.01 -4.55 3.40
N VAL A 173 5.26 -4.76 4.48
CA VAL A 173 4.22 -3.85 4.96
C VAL A 173 4.69 -3.20 6.24
N GLU A 174 4.89 -1.89 6.21
CA GLU A 174 5.35 -1.11 7.38
C GLU A 174 4.52 0.16 7.54
N GLU A 175 4.21 0.49 8.79
CA GLU A 175 3.71 1.81 9.12
C GLU A 175 4.76 2.87 8.83
N VAL A 176 4.31 4.04 8.39
CA VAL A 176 5.19 5.20 8.35
C VAL A 176 5.17 5.81 9.74
N PRO A 177 6.33 5.95 10.39
CA PRO A 177 6.40 6.64 11.67
C PRO A 177 5.80 8.05 11.52
N SER A 178 4.91 8.42 12.42
CA SER A 178 4.36 9.77 12.46
C SER A 178 5.44 10.75 12.92
N THR A 179 5.36 11.97 12.41
CA THR A 179 6.12 13.12 12.89
C THR A 179 5.30 13.89 13.94
N ASP A 180 5.83 14.99 14.47
CA ASP A 180 5.08 15.91 15.33
C ASP A 180 4.13 16.83 14.52
N TYR A 181 3.99 16.60 13.21
CA TYR A 181 3.20 17.42 12.26
C TYR A 181 2.16 16.58 11.52
N PRO A 182 1.00 16.29 12.12
CA PRO A 182 -0.01 15.38 11.53
C PRO A 182 -0.49 15.79 10.13
N GLU A 183 -0.61 17.10 9.87
CA GLU A 183 -1.02 17.62 8.55
C GLU A 183 0.06 17.40 7.46
N VAL A 184 1.33 17.30 7.86
CA VAL A 184 2.44 16.91 6.98
C VAL A 184 2.40 15.43 6.71
N ASP A 185 2.22 14.63 7.77
CA ASP A 185 2.17 13.16 7.67
C ASP A 185 1.08 12.71 6.71
N GLU A 186 -0.13 13.25 6.83
CA GLU A 186 -1.25 12.97 5.92
C GLU A 186 -0.90 13.34 4.47
N TRP A 187 -0.29 14.52 4.28
CA TRP A 187 0.08 15.02 2.97
C TRP A 187 1.13 14.16 2.28
N VAL A 188 2.26 13.90 2.98
CA VAL A 188 3.39 13.14 2.43
C VAL A 188 3.23 11.63 2.57
N ALA A 189 2.13 11.16 3.16
CA ALA A 189 1.82 9.73 3.24
C ALA A 189 1.90 9.03 1.87
N ARG A 190 1.64 9.75 0.77
CA ARG A 190 1.76 9.24 -0.60
C ARG A 190 3.18 9.32 -1.17
N ALA A 191 4.10 10.04 -0.53
CA ALA A 191 5.46 10.15 -1.02
C ALA A 191 6.24 8.84 -0.81
N PRO A 192 6.76 8.21 -1.88
CA PRO A 192 7.37 6.87 -1.77
C PRO A 192 8.64 6.85 -0.92
N ASN A 193 9.32 7.99 -0.81
CA ASN A 193 10.56 8.15 -0.04
C ASN A 193 10.36 8.77 1.35
N PHE A 194 9.12 8.99 1.80
CA PHE A 194 8.87 9.46 3.16
C PHE A 194 8.91 8.28 4.14
N THR A 195 9.79 8.37 5.13
CA THR A 195 10.02 7.34 6.16
C THR A 195 9.70 7.83 7.58
N GLY A 196 8.93 8.94 7.69
CA GLY A 196 8.65 9.58 8.99
C GLY A 196 9.75 10.53 9.48
N THR A 197 10.76 10.79 8.67
CA THR A 197 11.87 11.67 9.03
C THR A 197 11.63 13.08 8.52
N VAL A 198 11.74 14.07 9.42
CA VAL A 198 11.85 15.49 9.11
C VAL A 198 13.33 15.86 9.14
N VAL A 199 13.86 16.32 8.02
CA VAL A 199 15.25 16.78 7.95
C VAL A 199 15.33 18.19 8.53
N ASP A 200 16.09 18.38 9.59
CA ASP A 200 16.23 19.67 10.28
C ASP A 200 17.37 20.49 9.68
N HIS A 201 17.02 21.61 9.07
CA HIS A 201 17.92 22.62 8.51
C HIS A 201 17.63 24.01 9.07
N THR A 202 17.25 24.10 10.34
CA THR A 202 16.96 25.39 11.01
C THR A 202 18.20 26.26 11.25
N ASN A 203 19.39 25.70 11.09
CA ASN A 203 20.66 26.42 11.37
C ASN A 203 21.42 26.82 10.09
N VAL A 204 20.74 26.91 8.94
CA VAL A 204 21.38 27.29 7.68
C VAL A 204 20.60 28.40 6.98
N ASP A 205 21.32 29.29 6.27
CA ASP A 205 20.71 30.37 5.50
C ASP A 205 20.14 29.86 4.15
N THR A 206 20.75 28.82 3.61
CA THR A 206 20.34 28.24 2.33
C THR A 206 20.42 26.71 2.39
N THR A 207 19.42 26.06 1.78
CA THR A 207 19.39 24.59 1.68
C THR A 207 18.77 24.16 0.35
N THR A 208 18.85 22.86 0.02
CA THR A 208 18.44 22.34 -1.27
C THR A 208 17.46 21.18 -1.12
N VAL A 209 16.39 21.20 -1.94
CA VAL A 209 15.54 20.05 -2.24
C VAL A 209 15.87 19.53 -3.64
N ARG A 210 16.28 18.29 -3.74
CA ARG A 210 16.52 17.66 -5.06
C ARG A 210 15.20 17.22 -5.68
N VAL A 211 14.99 17.56 -6.93
CA VAL A 211 13.79 17.25 -7.72
C VAL A 211 14.10 16.12 -8.69
N GLY A 212 13.36 15.01 -8.59
CA GLY A 212 13.62 13.85 -9.42
C GLY A 212 14.94 13.15 -9.05
N ALA A 213 15.20 12.91 -7.74
CA ALA A 213 16.48 12.43 -7.23
C ALA A 213 16.91 11.09 -7.85
N PRO A 214 18.03 11.02 -8.57
CA PRO A 214 18.50 9.82 -9.26
C PRO A 214 19.02 8.73 -8.30
N ASP A 215 19.31 9.09 -7.04
CA ASP A 215 19.83 8.17 -6.03
C ASP A 215 18.74 7.27 -5.47
N SER A 216 17.48 7.66 -5.64
CA SER A 216 16.34 6.78 -5.42
C SER A 216 16.00 6.13 -6.77
N LYS A 217 15.82 4.82 -6.81
CA LYS A 217 15.29 4.11 -7.99
C LYS A 217 13.90 4.62 -8.43
N ASN A 218 13.30 5.50 -7.63
CA ASN A 218 12.10 6.24 -7.95
C ASN A 218 12.46 7.70 -8.25
N GLN A 219 12.53 8.05 -9.53
CA GLN A 219 12.80 9.41 -9.99
C GLN A 219 11.66 10.41 -9.72
N PHE A 220 10.49 9.95 -9.28
CA PHE A 220 9.33 10.79 -9.00
C PHE A 220 9.23 11.15 -7.50
N VAL A 221 10.29 11.78 -6.99
CA VAL A 221 10.39 12.19 -5.58
C VAL A 221 11.03 13.57 -5.43
N PHE A 222 10.69 14.24 -4.33
CA PHE A 222 11.47 15.34 -3.75
C PHE A 222 12.36 14.78 -2.65
N SER A 223 13.62 15.18 -2.59
CA SER A 223 14.56 14.68 -1.57
C SER A 223 15.31 15.82 -0.88
N PRO A 224 15.13 16.00 0.44
CA PRO A 224 14.23 15.25 1.32
C PRO A 224 12.75 15.56 1.03
N PRO A 225 11.82 14.64 1.34
CA PRO A 225 10.38 14.89 1.16
C PRO A 225 9.82 15.86 2.20
N VAL A 226 10.38 15.90 3.40
CA VAL A 226 10.01 16.85 4.45
C VAL A 226 11.27 17.49 5.04
N MET A 227 11.24 18.80 5.14
CA MET A 227 12.33 19.60 5.66
C MET A 227 11.78 20.65 6.64
N LYS A 228 12.50 20.87 7.73
CA LYS A 228 12.27 21.95 8.70
C LYS A 228 13.35 23.00 8.56
N VAL A 229 12.96 24.27 8.50
CA VAL A 229 13.86 25.43 8.33
C VAL A 229 13.42 26.58 9.22
N SER A 230 14.31 27.56 9.45
CA SER A 230 13.95 28.83 10.10
C SER A 230 13.36 29.81 9.08
N THR A 231 12.57 30.78 9.60
CA THR A 231 12.16 31.94 8.79
C THR A 231 13.37 32.66 8.23
N GLY A 232 13.29 33.13 6.99
CA GLY A 232 14.40 33.74 6.25
C GLY A 232 15.32 32.76 5.54
N THR A 233 15.16 31.44 5.76
CA THR A 233 15.93 30.44 5.01
C THR A 233 15.51 30.41 3.55
N SER A 234 16.49 30.43 2.65
CA SER A 234 16.28 30.26 1.21
C SER A 234 16.40 28.80 0.82
N ILE A 235 15.39 28.27 0.12
CA ILE A 235 15.39 26.90 -0.37
C ILE A 235 15.53 26.89 -1.88
N GLU A 236 16.47 26.08 -2.38
CA GLU A 236 16.73 25.85 -3.79
C GLU A 236 16.15 24.50 -4.22
N TRP A 237 15.26 24.48 -5.20
CA TRP A 237 14.83 23.24 -5.85
C TRP A 237 15.73 22.96 -7.03
N GLN A 238 16.52 21.90 -6.90
CA GLN A 238 17.52 21.48 -7.87
C GLN A 238 17.07 20.24 -8.61
N TRP A 239 16.81 20.35 -9.92
CA TRP A 239 16.55 19.20 -10.78
C TRP A 239 17.79 18.32 -10.89
N ALA A 240 17.66 17.06 -10.53
CA ALA A 240 18.77 16.11 -10.50
C ALA A 240 19.13 15.53 -11.88
N ALA A 241 18.19 15.59 -12.83
CA ALA A 241 18.34 15.12 -14.20
C ALA A 241 17.46 15.95 -15.14
N ASN A 242 17.65 15.78 -16.45
CA ASN A 242 16.79 16.38 -17.48
C ASN A 242 15.47 15.59 -17.60
N SER A 243 14.61 15.74 -16.61
CA SER A 243 13.33 15.04 -16.47
C SER A 243 12.22 16.06 -16.17
N PRO A 244 11.01 15.89 -16.75
CA PRO A 244 9.93 16.87 -16.62
C PRO A 244 9.32 16.87 -15.22
N HIS A 245 9.55 17.94 -14.47
CA HIS A 245 8.98 18.16 -13.13
C HIS A 245 8.51 19.60 -12.97
N SER A 246 7.67 19.83 -11.95
CA SER A 246 7.27 21.14 -11.48
C SER A 246 7.26 21.17 -9.94
N VAL A 247 7.21 22.37 -9.38
CA VAL A 247 6.98 22.61 -7.95
C VAL A 247 5.77 23.50 -7.84
N ALA A 248 4.70 23.04 -7.22
CA ALA A 248 3.46 23.79 -7.03
C ALA A 248 3.00 23.66 -5.56
N PHE A 249 2.92 24.80 -4.85
CA PHE A 249 2.46 24.85 -3.49
C PHE A 249 0.94 24.88 -3.42
N GLU A 250 0.34 24.15 -2.44
CA GLU A 250 -1.10 23.92 -2.36
C GLU A 250 -1.92 25.19 -2.05
N SER A 251 -1.45 26.02 -1.16
CA SER A 251 -2.23 27.16 -0.63
C SER A 251 -1.60 28.51 -0.93
N HIS A 252 -0.59 28.54 -1.80
CA HIS A 252 0.18 29.72 -2.09
C HIS A 252 0.48 29.80 -3.59
N ASP A 253 0.49 31.01 -4.11
CA ASP A 253 0.96 31.29 -5.46
C ASP A 253 2.50 31.28 -5.49
N ILE A 254 3.05 30.11 -5.11
CA ILE A 254 4.49 29.84 -5.04
C ILE A 254 4.76 28.60 -5.87
N GLY A 255 5.78 28.61 -6.69
CA GLY A 255 6.16 27.46 -7.49
C GLY A 255 6.75 27.81 -8.84
N THR A 256 6.77 26.82 -9.71
CA THR A 256 7.13 27.00 -11.13
C THR A 256 5.85 27.16 -11.95
N ASP A 257 5.82 28.12 -12.88
CA ASP A 257 4.68 28.35 -13.78
C ASP A 257 4.49 27.17 -14.73
N ASP A 258 5.61 26.55 -15.15
CA ASP A 258 5.65 25.48 -16.14
C ASP A 258 6.35 24.22 -15.62
N VAL A 259 6.21 23.14 -16.41
CA VAL A 259 7.01 21.92 -16.26
C VAL A 259 8.42 22.16 -16.83
N ILE A 260 9.43 21.97 -16.00
CA ILE A 260 10.83 22.20 -16.35
C ILE A 260 11.55 20.86 -16.53
N SER A 261 12.34 20.72 -17.59
CA SER A 261 13.12 19.50 -17.91
C SER A 261 14.65 19.73 -17.89
N THR A 262 15.10 20.89 -17.44
CA THR A 262 16.53 21.24 -17.38
C THR A 262 17.09 20.95 -15.99
N SER A 263 18.25 20.29 -15.91
CA SER A 263 18.94 20.03 -14.63
C SER A 263 19.50 21.30 -13.99
N GLY A 264 19.80 21.23 -12.68
CA GLY A 264 20.31 22.36 -11.91
C GLY A 264 19.22 23.05 -11.09
N VAL A 265 19.56 24.16 -10.44
CA VAL A 265 18.61 24.97 -9.65
C VAL A 265 17.67 25.70 -10.63
N GLN A 266 16.39 25.39 -10.53
CA GLN A 266 15.35 25.95 -11.43
C GLN A 266 14.32 26.80 -10.67
N PHE A 267 14.25 26.65 -9.35
CA PHE A 267 13.34 27.41 -8.50
C PHE A 267 14.01 27.69 -7.17
N THR A 268 13.82 28.89 -6.64
CA THR A 268 14.32 29.32 -5.31
C THR A 268 13.24 30.13 -4.62
N HIS A 269 13.04 29.90 -3.34
CA HIS A 269 12.10 30.67 -2.52
C HIS A 269 12.60 30.84 -1.10
N THR A 270 12.40 32.04 -0.53
CA THR A 270 12.71 32.36 0.88
C THR A 270 11.42 32.47 1.66
N PHE A 271 11.31 31.72 2.74
CA PHE A 271 10.11 31.68 3.57
C PHE A 271 10.21 32.69 4.71
N GLU A 272 9.44 33.78 4.61
CA GLU A 272 9.44 34.89 5.59
C GLU A 272 8.46 34.69 6.75
N LYS A 273 7.59 33.67 6.68
CA LYS A 273 6.56 33.40 7.68
C LYS A 273 6.64 31.96 8.15
N SER A 274 6.47 31.74 9.46
CA SER A 274 6.31 30.41 10.03
C SER A 274 5.03 29.74 9.53
N GLY A 275 5.06 28.42 9.39
CA GLY A 275 3.93 27.63 8.93
C GLY A 275 4.35 26.38 8.18
N THR A 276 3.36 25.61 7.74
CA THR A 276 3.56 24.39 6.96
C THR A 276 3.21 24.64 5.49
N TYR A 277 4.17 24.43 4.63
CA TYR A 277 4.08 24.68 3.19
C TYR A 277 4.14 23.36 2.43
N ARG A 278 2.98 22.88 1.99
CA ARG A 278 2.84 21.62 1.25
C ARG A 278 2.94 21.89 -0.26
N TYR A 279 3.67 21.02 -0.97
CA TYR A 279 3.86 21.16 -2.41
C TYR A 279 3.90 19.80 -3.12
N ARG A 280 3.67 19.84 -4.43
CA ARG A 280 3.64 18.65 -5.30
C ARG A 280 4.29 18.93 -6.65
N CYS A 281 4.58 17.87 -7.36
CA CYS A 281 4.87 17.92 -8.79
C CYS A 281 3.58 17.67 -9.58
N GLY A 282 3.13 18.64 -10.39
CA GLY A 282 1.88 18.51 -11.14
C GLY A 282 1.79 17.24 -12.00
N PRO A 283 2.76 16.94 -12.89
CA PRO A 283 2.72 15.73 -13.72
C PRO A 283 2.76 14.41 -12.92
N HIS A 284 3.35 14.41 -11.73
CA HIS A 284 3.63 13.17 -10.97
C HIS A 284 2.92 13.09 -9.61
N GLU A 285 1.91 13.94 -9.39
CA GLU A 285 1.14 13.93 -8.15
C GLU A 285 0.47 12.58 -7.88
N THR A 286 -0.08 11.95 -8.90
CA THR A 286 -0.72 10.62 -8.80
C THR A 286 0.26 9.51 -8.47
N LEU A 287 1.57 9.73 -8.75
CA LEU A 287 2.66 8.82 -8.38
C LEU A 287 3.22 9.12 -6.97
N GLY A 288 2.62 10.07 -6.27
CA GLY A 288 3.01 10.43 -4.91
C GLY A 288 4.17 11.43 -4.82
N MET A 289 4.54 12.14 -5.89
CA MET A 289 5.61 13.14 -5.84
C MET A 289 5.15 14.39 -5.09
N ARG A 290 5.31 14.35 -3.77
CA ARG A 290 4.88 15.38 -2.80
C ARG A 290 5.99 15.70 -1.81
N GLY A 291 5.96 16.92 -1.30
CA GLY A 291 6.85 17.37 -0.25
C GLY A 291 6.21 18.40 0.68
N ALA A 292 6.89 18.70 1.78
CA ALA A 292 6.49 19.73 2.71
C ALA A 292 7.71 20.47 3.31
N ILE A 293 7.56 21.77 3.51
CA ILE A 293 8.50 22.60 4.25
C ILE A 293 7.79 23.08 5.53
N ILE A 294 8.43 22.86 6.65
CA ILE A 294 8.00 23.34 7.96
C ILE A 294 8.91 24.54 8.30
N VAL A 295 8.33 25.70 8.50
CA VAL A 295 9.05 26.96 8.81
C VAL A 295 8.77 27.36 10.24
N GLU A 296 9.82 27.53 11.06
CA GLU A 296 9.75 27.94 12.48
C GLU A 296 10.45 29.27 12.73
#